data_8773174dd10b59c6914b31ac63647ffe
#
_entry.id   8773174dd10b59c6914b31ac63647ffe
#
_cell.length_a   1.000
_cell.length_b   1.000
_cell.length_c   1.000
_cell.angle_alpha   90.00
_cell.angle_beta   90.00
_cell.angle_gamma   90.00
#
_symmetry.space_group_name_H-M   'P 1'
#
loop_
_entity.id
_entity.type
_entity.pdbx_description
1 polymer ?
#
loop_
_entity_poly.entity_id
_entity_poly.type
_entity_poly.pdbx_seq_one_letter_code
_entity_poly.pdbx_strand_id
1 'polypeptide(L)'
;MRYNTRMTKEQAKEIYADLGYLSQPFPYASAPFLESYARLLGLSPAPASTARILEIGSSYGGNLISQALFYPQATFTGIEIAPTQVSVGKTYIDQLGITSLELLEGDVNESHHHLGTYDYIIAHGFYSWVDDETKHNFLRLCKEHLAENGILYMSYNTYPGWHKMDNVRALLEFANKDIDTLNHREKVRHGKTVASKLGALMLEYDTVKAQQGPFLQSLRQTLQKQDCYVGHDHLEPVNTPVYFHQCMDHMAEHGFTYLCDCDLNLSFPDVYDETLRTKLQELAPHDPLAREQYIDFMLNTAFRKSLFTHKGATPKRITETSVTDAGFQRSLEQFLFTLRIPSEHLEPIFEDLAKGMPDCALDTNSDHVQTADINNTAKSSNTSNDTSADSTSNTTHTSSAATALIELFQQEGPHFYLKDNALVTYTGEHTIPDMCLPLFYQFLVEHIIQGGISLSVLEAEHPFKHHIFEEKKSYIPERYIPFVEIMPQEGVNAYIYPGNRYNDPISDFNEEDLEFMKLLSKPTTKHDVMCKIYEAMTEESISPLALQQSNKYTMILAFYEEMIRRMEYFGFLEVKETQFS
;
A
#
# COMPACT_ATOMS: atom_id res chain seq x y z
N MET A 1 36.84 -9.99 2.28
CA MET A 1 37.21 -8.69 2.89
C MET A 1 35.97 -7.83 2.81
N ARG A 2 35.32 -7.52 3.93
CA ARG A 2 34.21 -6.56 3.95
C ARG A 2 34.84 -5.17 3.88
N TYR A 3 34.67 -4.47 2.78
CA TYR A 3 35.00 -3.06 2.68
C TYR A 3 33.88 -2.30 3.40
N ASN A 4 34.05 -2.11 4.71
CA ASN A 4 33.23 -1.20 5.51
C ASN A 4 33.78 0.22 5.32
N THR A 5 33.81 0.69 4.09
CA THR A 5 34.23 2.06 3.79
C THR A 5 32.99 2.93 3.84
N ARG A 6 32.88 3.76 4.88
CA ARG A 6 31.88 4.83 4.99
C ARG A 6 31.81 5.56 3.65
N MET A 7 30.60 5.68 3.08
CA MET A 7 30.37 6.53 1.93
C MET A 7 30.57 7.99 2.36
N THR A 8 31.49 8.69 1.70
CA THR A 8 31.63 10.13 1.96
C THR A 8 30.50 10.90 1.28
N LYS A 9 30.23 12.12 1.78
CA LYS A 9 29.24 13.03 1.19
C LYS A 9 29.53 13.32 -0.28
N GLU A 10 30.81 13.42 -0.64
CA GLU A 10 31.27 13.61 -2.02
C GLU A 10 30.99 12.38 -2.89
N GLN A 11 31.26 11.18 -2.39
CA GLN A 11 30.97 9.93 -3.12
C GLN A 11 29.46 9.75 -3.32
N ALA A 12 28.64 10.02 -2.31
CA ALA A 12 27.18 10.00 -2.45
C ALA A 12 26.72 10.98 -3.51
N LYS A 13 27.22 12.22 -3.49
CA LYS A 13 26.89 13.24 -4.49
C LYS A 13 27.24 12.80 -5.90
N GLU A 14 28.41 12.19 -6.12
CA GLU A 14 28.84 11.70 -7.43
C GLU A 14 27.97 10.55 -7.94
N ILE A 15 27.69 9.55 -7.08
CA ILE A 15 26.90 8.37 -7.44
C ILE A 15 25.47 8.77 -7.82
N TYR A 16 24.81 9.57 -6.98
CA TYR A 16 23.43 10.00 -7.21
C TYR A 16 23.29 11.04 -8.34
N ALA A 17 24.35 11.79 -8.66
CA ALA A 17 24.36 12.67 -9.83
C ALA A 17 24.51 11.89 -11.14
N ASP A 18 25.30 10.81 -11.17
CA ASP A 18 25.53 10.00 -12.35
C ASP A 18 24.36 9.03 -12.62
N LEU A 19 23.84 8.43 -11.56
CA LEU A 19 22.78 7.44 -11.64
C LEU A 19 21.68 7.80 -10.62
N GLY A 20 20.67 8.56 -11.07
CA GLY A 20 19.52 8.91 -10.22
C GLY A 20 18.76 7.65 -9.77
N TYR A 21 18.03 7.76 -8.65
CA TYR A 21 17.17 6.70 -8.17
C TYR A 21 15.71 7.07 -8.39
N LEU A 22 14.83 6.09 -8.57
CA LEU A 22 13.41 6.34 -8.70
C LEU A 22 12.83 6.77 -7.36
N SER A 23 12.04 7.82 -7.35
CA SER A 23 11.34 8.32 -6.19
C SER A 23 9.84 8.12 -6.40
N GLN A 24 9.25 7.23 -5.64
CA GLN A 24 7.87 6.81 -5.79
C GLN A 24 7.18 6.72 -4.44
N PRO A 25 5.86 6.80 -4.40
CA PRO A 25 5.10 6.54 -3.18
C PRO A 25 5.21 5.06 -2.77
N PHE A 26 5.22 4.85 -1.46
CA PHE A 26 5.19 3.52 -0.85
C PHE A 26 4.04 3.48 0.14
N PRO A 27 2.97 2.66 -0.07
CA PRO A 27 1.82 2.62 0.83
C PRO A 27 2.22 2.44 2.29
N TYR A 28 3.09 1.49 2.55
CA TYR A 28 3.58 1.15 3.89
C TYR A 28 4.56 2.18 4.49
N ALA A 29 5.05 3.14 3.72
CA ALA A 29 5.89 4.25 4.18
C ALA A 29 5.10 5.58 4.16
N SER A 30 3.82 5.54 4.51
CA SER A 30 2.96 6.71 4.57
C SER A 30 2.31 6.87 5.93
N ALA A 31 2.13 8.12 6.38
CA ALA A 31 1.52 8.41 7.67
C ALA A 31 0.14 7.76 7.86
N PRO A 32 -0.78 7.74 6.87
CA PRO A 32 -2.07 7.07 7.02
C PRO A 32 -1.97 5.56 7.26
N PHE A 33 -1.04 4.90 6.59
CA PHE A 33 -0.80 3.48 6.80
C PHE A 33 -0.23 3.22 8.21
N LEU A 34 0.77 3.99 8.62
CA LEU A 34 1.41 3.88 9.92
C LEU A 34 0.43 4.14 11.06
N GLU A 35 -0.44 5.14 10.90
CA GLU A 35 -1.54 5.43 11.82
C GLU A 35 -2.47 4.22 11.97
N SER A 36 -2.90 3.64 10.85
CA SER A 36 -3.82 2.51 10.85
C SER A 36 -3.26 1.31 11.59
N TYR A 37 -2.00 0.97 11.35
CA TYR A 37 -1.36 -0.17 12.00
C TYR A 37 -1.10 0.08 13.49
N ALA A 38 -0.67 1.29 13.86
CA ALA A 38 -0.52 1.66 15.27
C ALA A 38 -1.87 1.59 16.02
N ARG A 39 -2.96 2.08 15.42
CA ARG A 39 -4.32 1.98 16.00
C ARG A 39 -4.81 0.54 16.07
N LEU A 40 -4.54 -0.30 15.06
CA LEU A 40 -4.86 -1.73 15.07
C LEU A 40 -4.20 -2.44 16.27
N LEU A 41 -3.00 -2.01 16.63
CA LEU A 41 -2.26 -2.51 17.80
C LEU A 41 -2.61 -1.77 19.10
N GLY A 42 -3.69 -0.97 19.12
CA GLY A 42 -4.24 -0.31 20.31
C GLY A 42 -3.46 0.93 20.76
N LEU A 43 -2.60 1.50 19.92
CA LEU A 43 -1.93 2.78 20.16
C LEU A 43 -2.80 3.95 19.71
N SER A 44 -2.44 5.17 20.11
CA SER A 44 -3.15 6.41 19.78
C SER A 44 -2.16 7.43 19.17
N PRO A 45 -1.66 7.20 17.96
CA PRO A 45 -0.80 8.15 17.27
C PRO A 45 -1.57 9.40 16.86
N ALA A 46 -0.86 10.46 16.46
CA ALA A 46 -1.47 11.65 15.89
C ALA A 46 -2.19 11.31 14.57
N PRO A 47 -3.34 11.95 14.26
CA PRO A 47 -4.01 11.76 12.97
C PRO A 47 -3.10 12.16 11.80
N ALA A 48 -2.99 11.31 10.80
CA ALA A 48 -2.14 11.55 9.64
C ALA A 48 -2.52 12.84 8.88
N SER A 49 -3.81 13.19 8.90
CA SER A 49 -4.33 14.38 8.22
C SER A 49 -3.78 15.72 8.75
N THR A 50 -3.25 15.75 9.98
CA THR A 50 -2.71 16.96 10.63
C THR A 50 -1.32 16.75 11.23
N ALA A 51 -0.71 15.60 10.99
CA ALA A 51 0.55 15.18 11.58
C ALA A 51 1.77 15.95 11.02
N ARG A 52 2.86 15.85 11.75
CA ARG A 52 4.20 16.29 11.33
C ARG A 52 5.01 15.06 10.93
N ILE A 53 5.43 15.02 9.69
CA ILE A 53 6.08 13.86 9.08
C ILE A 53 7.51 14.23 8.68
N LEU A 54 8.48 13.38 9.05
CA LEU A 54 9.87 13.48 8.63
C LEU A 54 10.24 12.23 7.83
N GLU A 55 10.85 12.42 6.66
CA GLU A 55 11.46 11.32 5.90
C GLU A 55 12.97 11.51 5.79
N ILE A 56 13.72 10.48 6.18
CA ILE A 56 15.18 10.43 6.09
C ILE A 56 15.56 9.64 4.83
N GLY A 57 16.40 10.24 3.97
CA GLY A 57 16.71 9.70 2.65
C GLY A 57 15.53 9.88 1.69
N SER A 58 14.96 11.09 1.65
CA SER A 58 13.72 11.37 0.91
C SER A 58 13.87 11.38 -0.61
N SER A 59 15.09 11.24 -1.14
CA SER A 59 15.37 11.31 -2.57
C SER A 59 14.78 12.60 -3.19
N TYR A 60 14.06 12.50 -4.30
CA TYR A 60 13.36 13.64 -4.92
C TYR A 60 12.06 14.03 -4.18
N GLY A 61 11.71 13.39 -3.08
CA GLY A 61 10.49 13.65 -2.31
C GLY A 61 9.23 12.96 -2.84
N GLY A 62 9.34 11.99 -3.76
CA GLY A 62 8.18 11.35 -4.41
C GLY A 62 7.21 10.70 -3.42
N ASN A 63 7.72 10.10 -2.34
CA ASN A 63 6.88 9.53 -1.29
C ASN A 63 6.13 10.61 -0.47
N LEU A 64 6.72 11.80 -0.28
CA LEU A 64 6.11 12.89 0.49
C LEU A 64 5.21 13.77 -0.36
N ILE A 65 5.52 13.99 -1.65
CA ILE A 65 4.75 14.85 -2.56
C ILE A 65 3.32 14.35 -2.66
N SER A 66 3.10 13.05 -2.86
CA SER A 66 1.76 12.47 -2.92
C SER A 66 1.01 12.70 -1.62
N GLN A 67 1.62 12.41 -0.48
CA GLN A 67 0.99 12.61 0.82
C GLN A 67 0.64 14.09 1.08
N ALA A 68 1.53 15.03 0.74
CA ALA A 68 1.30 16.46 0.94
C ALA A 68 0.13 17.00 0.10
N LEU A 69 -0.11 16.45 -1.08
CA LEU A 69 -1.26 16.79 -1.91
C LEU A 69 -2.59 16.35 -1.30
N PHE A 70 -2.64 15.11 -0.76
CA PHE A 70 -3.86 14.56 -0.18
C PHE A 70 -4.14 15.03 1.26
N TYR A 71 -3.07 15.40 2.00
CA TYR A 71 -3.15 15.85 3.40
C TYR A 71 -2.57 17.25 3.58
N PRO A 72 -3.19 18.29 3.01
CA PRO A 72 -2.62 19.64 2.98
C PRO A 72 -2.53 20.31 4.35
N GLN A 73 -3.15 19.78 5.39
CA GLN A 73 -3.05 20.29 6.77
C GLN A 73 -1.93 19.61 7.57
N ALA A 74 -1.39 18.51 7.09
CA ALA A 74 -0.18 17.89 7.62
C ALA A 74 1.05 18.65 7.15
N THR A 75 2.17 18.52 7.86
CA THR A 75 3.45 19.12 7.47
C THR A 75 4.49 18.04 7.22
N PHE A 76 5.27 18.22 6.18
CA PHE A 76 6.22 17.24 5.70
C PHE A 76 7.62 17.85 5.59
N THR A 77 8.61 17.12 6.09
CA THR A 77 10.02 17.45 5.94
C THR A 77 10.76 16.26 5.37
N GLY A 78 11.53 16.44 4.31
CA GLY A 78 12.42 15.43 3.77
C GLY A 78 13.87 15.84 3.95
N ILE A 79 14.74 14.94 4.43
CA ILE A 79 16.18 15.15 4.49
C ILE A 79 16.84 14.22 3.47
N GLU A 80 17.69 14.82 2.62
CA GLU A 80 18.40 14.10 1.57
C GLU A 80 19.84 14.63 1.44
N ILE A 81 20.80 13.71 1.31
CA ILE A 81 22.22 14.06 1.23
C ILE A 81 22.61 14.58 -0.17
N ALA A 82 21.85 14.22 -1.22
CA ALA A 82 22.15 14.53 -2.61
C ALA A 82 21.51 15.87 -3.05
N PRO A 83 22.30 16.95 -3.25
CA PRO A 83 21.77 18.27 -3.59
C PRO A 83 20.96 18.30 -4.88
N THR A 84 21.36 17.49 -5.87
CA THR A 84 20.67 17.40 -7.15
C THR A 84 19.24 16.89 -6.97
N GLN A 85 19.04 15.88 -6.14
CA GLN A 85 17.73 15.31 -5.85
C GLN A 85 16.85 16.33 -5.13
N VAL A 86 17.40 17.01 -4.11
CA VAL A 86 16.70 18.08 -3.38
C VAL A 86 16.27 19.21 -4.33
N SER A 87 17.17 19.66 -5.22
CA SER A 87 16.87 20.74 -6.17
C SER A 87 15.76 20.38 -7.15
N VAL A 88 15.80 19.17 -7.71
CA VAL A 88 14.76 18.67 -8.63
C VAL A 88 13.44 18.50 -7.88
N GLY A 89 13.44 17.90 -6.69
CA GLY A 89 12.24 17.74 -5.86
C GLY A 89 11.58 19.07 -5.52
N LYS A 90 12.36 20.10 -5.14
CA LYS A 90 11.86 21.46 -4.91
C LYS A 90 11.18 22.06 -6.16
N THR A 91 11.73 21.80 -7.34
CA THR A 91 11.10 22.27 -8.59
C THR A 91 9.70 21.67 -8.78
N TYR A 92 9.51 20.37 -8.48
CA TYR A 92 8.18 19.74 -8.53
C TYR A 92 7.24 20.28 -7.47
N ILE A 93 7.73 20.49 -6.23
CA ILE A 93 6.95 21.05 -5.13
C ILE A 93 6.44 22.44 -5.50
N ASP A 94 7.29 23.29 -6.07
CA ASP A 94 6.95 24.64 -6.51
C ASP A 94 5.92 24.62 -7.66
N GLN A 95 6.12 23.75 -8.65
CA GLN A 95 5.17 23.59 -9.77
C GLN A 95 3.78 23.12 -9.32
N LEU A 96 3.73 22.28 -8.29
CA LEU A 96 2.48 21.79 -7.71
C LEU A 96 1.85 22.76 -6.69
N GLY A 97 2.53 23.85 -6.34
CA GLY A 97 2.07 24.81 -5.34
C GLY A 97 1.95 24.21 -3.93
N ILE A 98 2.72 23.17 -3.61
CA ILE A 98 2.70 22.53 -2.29
C ILE A 98 3.45 23.41 -1.29
N THR A 99 2.77 23.87 -0.25
CA THR A 99 3.36 24.74 0.79
C THR A 99 3.62 24.01 2.09
N SER A 100 3.13 22.79 2.24
CA SER A 100 3.23 21.96 3.45
C SER A 100 4.41 20.99 3.45
N LEU A 101 5.24 20.99 2.39
CA LEU A 101 6.40 20.10 2.23
C LEU A 101 7.67 20.92 2.01
N GLU A 102 8.69 20.61 2.81
CA GLU A 102 10.05 21.13 2.67
C GLU A 102 11.05 19.99 2.47
N LEU A 103 11.93 20.11 1.46
CA LEU A 103 13.08 19.23 1.28
C LEU A 103 14.37 19.93 1.72
N LEU A 104 15.14 19.30 2.58
CA LEU A 104 16.39 19.81 3.14
C LEU A 104 17.59 19.00 2.62
N GLU A 105 18.62 19.67 2.14
CA GLU A 105 19.93 19.04 1.97
C GLU A 105 20.56 18.85 3.35
N GLY A 106 20.85 17.61 3.74
CA GLY A 106 21.41 17.31 5.06
C GLY A 106 21.98 15.91 5.16
N ASP A 107 22.97 15.78 6.04
CA ASP A 107 23.58 14.51 6.43
C ASP A 107 23.16 14.20 7.88
N VAL A 108 22.61 13.02 8.13
CA VAL A 108 22.19 12.58 9.49
C VAL A 108 23.32 12.58 10.51
N ASN A 109 24.57 12.61 10.05
CA ASN A 109 25.76 12.73 10.91
C ASN A 109 26.04 14.16 11.37
N GLU A 110 25.38 15.16 10.78
CA GLU A 110 25.49 16.57 11.17
C GLU A 110 24.50 16.89 12.30
N SER A 111 24.59 18.11 12.83
CA SER A 111 23.67 18.57 13.88
C SER A 111 22.36 19.04 13.26
N HIS A 112 21.25 18.53 13.77
CA HIS A 112 19.88 18.81 13.30
C HIS A 112 19.04 19.59 14.33
N HIS A 113 19.66 20.44 15.16
CA HIS A 113 18.96 21.23 16.19
C HIS A 113 17.83 22.14 15.67
N HIS A 114 17.78 22.39 14.35
CA HIS A 114 16.72 23.15 13.71
C HIS A 114 15.45 22.33 13.46
N LEU A 115 15.53 20.99 13.55
CA LEU A 115 14.38 20.12 13.39
C LEU A 115 13.47 20.21 14.61
N GLY A 116 12.16 20.18 14.36
CA GLY A 116 11.12 20.08 15.38
C GLY A 116 10.90 18.66 15.90
N THR A 117 9.72 18.42 16.42
CA THR A 117 9.25 17.11 16.83
C THR A 117 8.27 16.59 15.79
N TYR A 118 8.38 15.30 15.43
CA TYR A 118 7.58 14.67 14.38
C TYR A 118 6.72 13.54 14.94
N ASP A 119 5.51 13.43 14.43
CA ASP A 119 4.57 12.39 14.82
C ASP A 119 4.84 11.08 14.09
N TYR A 120 5.42 11.19 12.88
CA TYR A 120 5.89 10.06 12.09
C TYR A 120 7.29 10.35 11.56
N ILE A 121 8.20 9.38 11.73
CA ILE A 121 9.52 9.39 11.08
C ILE A 121 9.59 8.19 10.15
N ILE A 122 9.99 8.42 8.90
CA ILE A 122 10.06 7.43 7.84
C ILE A 122 11.51 7.32 7.36
N ALA A 123 12.02 6.08 7.28
CA ALA A 123 13.33 5.78 6.71
C ALA A 123 13.20 4.56 5.78
N HIS A 124 12.82 4.81 4.52
CA HIS A 124 12.68 3.75 3.53
C HIS A 124 13.97 3.61 2.72
N GLY A 125 14.55 2.41 2.69
CA GLY A 125 15.78 2.14 1.94
C GLY A 125 17.00 2.92 2.47
N PHE A 126 17.10 3.15 3.79
CA PHE A 126 18.18 3.92 4.40
C PHE A 126 19.12 3.05 5.24
N TYR A 127 18.59 2.34 6.23
CA TYR A 127 19.36 1.70 7.31
C TYR A 127 20.44 0.72 6.83
N SER A 128 20.18 -0.05 5.80
CA SER A 128 21.14 -1.04 5.27
C SER A 128 22.23 -0.43 4.38
N TRP A 129 22.07 0.83 3.98
CA TRP A 129 22.94 1.50 3.01
C TRP A 129 23.92 2.49 3.64
N VAL A 130 23.99 2.50 4.97
CA VAL A 130 24.88 3.37 5.75
C VAL A 130 25.74 2.55 6.71
N ASP A 131 26.88 3.11 7.09
CA ASP A 131 27.78 2.50 8.06
C ASP A 131 27.21 2.52 9.49
N ASP A 132 27.84 1.78 10.40
CA ASP A 132 27.35 1.62 11.77
C ASP A 132 27.33 2.95 12.56
N GLU A 133 28.29 3.85 12.34
CA GLU A 133 28.30 5.17 12.98
C GLU A 133 27.09 6.00 12.52
N THR A 134 26.79 5.97 11.22
CA THR A 134 25.63 6.64 10.65
C THR A 134 24.32 6.03 11.14
N LYS A 135 24.24 4.70 11.33
CA LYS A 135 23.06 4.06 11.96
C LYS A 135 22.83 4.56 13.38
N HIS A 136 23.88 4.66 14.20
CA HIS A 136 23.78 5.19 15.55
C HIS A 136 23.30 6.65 15.56
N ASN A 137 23.85 7.49 14.69
CA ASN A 137 23.47 8.89 14.57
C ASN A 137 22.03 9.04 14.09
N PHE A 138 21.61 8.23 13.12
CA PHE A 138 20.22 8.15 12.64
C PHE A 138 19.25 7.78 13.78
N LEU A 139 19.53 6.72 14.54
CA LEU A 139 18.65 6.30 15.63
C LEU A 139 18.61 7.32 16.77
N ARG A 140 19.73 8.02 17.04
CA ARG A 140 19.74 9.14 17.98
C ARG A 140 18.85 10.29 17.49
N LEU A 141 18.98 10.70 16.22
CA LEU A 141 18.13 11.71 15.60
C LEU A 141 16.66 11.32 15.71
N CYS A 142 16.30 10.09 15.35
CA CYS A 142 14.94 9.59 15.49
C CYS A 142 14.46 9.66 16.94
N LYS A 143 15.30 9.28 17.91
CA LYS A 143 14.95 9.33 19.34
C LYS A 143 14.70 10.74 19.86
N GLU A 144 15.49 11.70 19.40
CA GLU A 144 15.40 13.10 19.81
C GLU A 144 14.19 13.82 19.19
N HIS A 145 13.81 13.44 17.97
CA HIS A 145 12.80 14.15 17.19
C HIS A 145 11.46 13.43 17.06
N LEU A 146 11.32 12.18 17.49
CA LEU A 146 10.06 11.47 17.50
C LEU A 146 9.19 11.93 18.67
N ALA A 147 7.91 12.25 18.41
CA ALA A 147 6.92 12.60 19.42
C ALA A 147 6.67 11.44 20.41
N GLU A 148 6.15 11.73 21.59
CA GLU A 148 5.91 10.73 22.65
C GLU A 148 5.11 9.51 22.16
N ASN A 149 4.03 9.73 21.38
CA ASN A 149 3.21 8.70 20.75
C ASN A 149 3.56 8.50 19.26
N GLY A 150 4.75 8.93 18.85
CA GLY A 150 5.18 8.90 17.48
C GLY A 150 5.52 7.49 16.99
N ILE A 151 5.43 7.31 15.68
CA ILE A 151 5.74 6.05 14.99
C ILE A 151 6.96 6.25 14.10
N LEU A 152 7.95 5.38 14.26
CA LEU A 152 9.10 5.27 13.39
C LEU A 152 8.90 4.07 12.45
N TYR A 153 8.93 4.33 11.16
CA TYR A 153 9.01 3.31 10.12
C TYR A 153 10.44 3.18 9.63
N MET A 154 10.94 1.95 9.54
CA MET A 154 12.26 1.66 9.00
C MET A 154 12.23 0.40 8.15
N SER A 155 12.75 0.48 6.91
CA SER A 155 13.01 -0.70 6.11
C SER A 155 14.48 -1.06 6.07
N TYR A 156 14.76 -2.36 5.95
CA TYR A 156 16.12 -2.88 5.92
C TYR A 156 16.22 -4.23 5.23
N ASN A 157 17.39 -4.46 4.63
CA ASN A 157 17.74 -5.76 4.06
C ASN A 157 17.99 -6.76 5.19
N THR A 158 17.44 -7.96 5.09
CA THR A 158 17.54 -8.95 6.17
C THR A 158 18.02 -10.31 5.70
N TYR A 159 18.78 -10.97 6.56
CA TYR A 159 19.12 -12.37 6.43
C TYR A 159 18.01 -13.26 7.02
N PRO A 160 17.83 -14.51 6.48
CA PRO A 160 18.72 -15.21 5.54
C PRO A 160 18.52 -14.84 4.06
N GLY A 161 17.38 -14.26 3.69
CA GLY A 161 17.00 -14.12 2.28
C GLY A 161 17.94 -13.24 1.45
N TRP A 162 18.60 -12.26 2.06
CA TRP A 162 19.54 -11.38 1.36
C TRP A 162 20.80 -12.10 0.88
N HIS A 163 21.17 -13.27 1.45
CA HIS A 163 22.35 -14.04 0.98
C HIS A 163 22.34 -14.33 -0.51
N LYS A 164 21.15 -14.50 -1.10
CA LYS A 164 21.02 -14.70 -2.56
C LYS A 164 21.48 -13.47 -3.36
N MET A 165 21.32 -12.27 -2.80
CA MET A 165 21.76 -11.01 -3.42
C MET A 165 23.25 -10.75 -3.21
N ASP A 166 23.81 -11.16 -2.07
CA ASP A 166 25.26 -11.06 -1.81
C ASP A 166 26.10 -11.74 -2.91
N ASN A 167 25.66 -12.90 -3.39
CA ASN A 167 26.35 -13.61 -4.48
C ASN A 167 26.32 -12.83 -5.81
N VAL A 168 25.18 -12.22 -6.15
CA VAL A 168 25.05 -11.41 -7.37
C VAL A 168 25.87 -10.15 -7.24
N ARG A 169 25.82 -9.49 -6.06
CA ARG A 169 26.64 -8.32 -5.75
C ARG A 169 28.13 -8.62 -5.89
N ALA A 170 28.61 -9.70 -5.27
CA ALA A 170 30.01 -10.13 -5.36
C ALA A 170 30.45 -10.36 -6.81
N LEU A 171 29.59 -10.93 -7.67
CA LEU A 171 29.86 -11.11 -9.09
C LEU A 171 30.02 -9.76 -9.82
N LEU A 172 29.09 -8.82 -9.59
CA LEU A 172 29.12 -7.49 -10.22
C LEU A 172 30.31 -6.66 -9.75
N GLU A 173 30.65 -6.72 -8.45
CA GLU A 173 31.85 -6.09 -7.88
C GLU A 173 33.13 -6.70 -8.48
N PHE A 174 33.21 -8.03 -8.57
CA PHE A 174 34.36 -8.70 -9.17
C PHE A 174 34.52 -8.37 -10.65
N ALA A 175 33.42 -8.29 -11.39
CA ALA A 175 33.43 -7.90 -12.80
C ALA A 175 34.02 -6.50 -13.03
N ASN A 176 33.87 -5.60 -12.07
CA ASN A 176 34.36 -4.23 -12.12
C ASN A 176 35.69 -4.03 -11.37
N LYS A 177 36.27 -5.11 -10.82
CA LYS A 177 37.52 -5.05 -10.11
C LYS A 177 38.63 -4.51 -11.02
N ASP A 178 39.43 -3.62 -10.48
CA ASP A 178 40.57 -3.01 -11.18
C ASP A 178 40.19 -2.15 -12.43
N ILE A 179 38.92 -1.72 -12.54
CA ILE A 179 38.46 -0.82 -13.60
C ILE A 179 38.08 0.55 -13.00
N ASP A 180 39.08 1.40 -12.84
CA ASP A 180 38.91 2.73 -12.21
C ASP A 180 38.45 3.82 -13.20
N THR A 181 38.46 3.53 -14.51
CA THR A 181 38.15 4.51 -15.58
C THR A 181 36.66 4.67 -15.86
N LEU A 182 35.83 3.77 -15.34
CA LEU A 182 34.38 3.78 -15.58
C LEU A 182 33.68 4.56 -14.46
N ASN A 183 32.71 5.41 -14.85
CA ASN A 183 31.77 6.00 -13.92
C ASN A 183 30.76 4.95 -13.38
N HIS A 184 29.91 5.32 -12.44
CA HIS A 184 29.00 4.38 -11.78
C HIS A 184 28.03 3.70 -12.79
N ARG A 185 27.42 4.44 -13.68
CA ARG A 185 26.54 3.94 -14.76
C ARG A 185 27.25 2.97 -15.70
N GLU A 186 28.48 3.28 -16.08
CA GLU A 186 29.29 2.42 -16.93
C GLU A 186 29.67 1.12 -16.22
N LYS A 187 29.99 1.16 -14.91
CA LYS A 187 30.21 -0.04 -14.09
C LYS A 187 28.99 -0.95 -14.04
N VAL A 188 27.78 -0.38 -13.91
CA VAL A 188 26.53 -1.16 -13.98
C VAL A 188 26.42 -1.92 -15.30
N ARG A 189 26.56 -1.22 -16.42
CA ARG A 189 26.44 -1.82 -17.76
C ARG A 189 27.50 -2.88 -18.03
N HIS A 190 28.74 -2.61 -17.63
CA HIS A 190 29.83 -3.58 -17.72
C HIS A 190 29.55 -4.81 -16.87
N GLY A 191 29.19 -4.63 -15.61
CA GLY A 191 28.84 -5.72 -14.69
C GLY A 191 27.68 -6.58 -15.22
N LYS A 192 26.59 -5.96 -15.70
CA LYS A 192 25.46 -6.68 -16.34
C LYS A 192 25.91 -7.48 -17.56
N THR A 193 26.82 -6.93 -18.37
CA THR A 193 27.35 -7.63 -19.56
C THR A 193 28.15 -8.87 -19.18
N VAL A 194 29.04 -8.77 -18.19
CA VAL A 194 29.83 -9.91 -17.68
C VAL A 194 28.91 -10.96 -17.05
N ALA A 195 27.99 -10.51 -16.20
CA ALA A 195 27.02 -11.38 -15.52
C ALA A 195 26.12 -12.15 -16.50
N SER A 196 25.66 -11.48 -17.57
CA SER A 196 24.88 -12.12 -18.65
C SER A 196 25.67 -13.20 -19.37
N LYS A 197 26.94 -12.93 -19.73
CA LYS A 197 27.82 -13.93 -20.38
C LYS A 197 28.09 -15.13 -19.47
N LEU A 198 28.35 -14.89 -18.16
CA LEU A 198 28.55 -15.97 -17.21
C LEU A 198 27.26 -16.80 -17.03
N GLY A 199 26.11 -16.14 -16.91
CA GLY A 199 24.82 -16.82 -16.81
C GLY A 199 24.52 -17.70 -18.02
N ALA A 200 24.82 -17.22 -19.25
CA ALA A 200 24.70 -18.01 -20.47
C ALA A 200 25.63 -19.25 -20.42
N LEU A 201 26.90 -19.06 -20.06
CA LEU A 201 27.86 -20.15 -19.92
C LEU A 201 27.38 -21.20 -18.89
N MET A 202 26.86 -20.78 -17.73
CA MET A 202 26.34 -21.70 -16.70
C MET A 202 25.16 -22.54 -17.20
N LEU A 203 24.35 -22.01 -18.12
CA LEU A 203 23.21 -22.72 -18.70
C LEU A 203 23.63 -23.82 -19.72
N GLU A 204 24.87 -23.81 -20.22
CA GLU A 204 25.41 -24.84 -21.09
C GLU A 204 25.76 -26.14 -20.35
N TYR A 205 25.89 -26.08 -19.02
CA TYR A 205 26.28 -27.23 -18.20
C TYR A 205 25.11 -27.68 -17.30
N ASP A 206 24.51 -28.83 -17.59
CA ASP A 206 23.34 -29.35 -16.87
C ASP A 206 23.60 -29.55 -15.37
N THR A 207 24.79 -29.98 -14.99
CA THR A 207 25.18 -30.13 -13.58
C THR A 207 25.23 -28.79 -12.85
N VAL A 208 25.75 -27.75 -13.47
CA VAL A 208 25.81 -26.39 -12.91
C VAL A 208 24.40 -25.81 -12.83
N LYS A 209 23.60 -25.96 -13.87
CA LYS A 209 22.20 -25.51 -13.92
C LYS A 209 21.37 -26.13 -12.79
N ALA A 210 21.53 -27.45 -12.53
CA ALA A 210 20.82 -28.13 -11.47
C ALA A 210 21.25 -27.66 -10.07
N GLN A 211 22.55 -27.40 -9.85
CA GLN A 211 23.09 -26.99 -8.56
C GLN A 211 22.92 -25.50 -8.25
N GLN A 212 22.92 -24.65 -9.28
CA GLN A 212 22.93 -23.19 -9.15
C GLN A 212 21.59 -22.54 -9.54
N GLY A 213 20.50 -23.30 -9.57
CA GLY A 213 19.17 -22.80 -9.92
C GLY A 213 18.77 -21.51 -9.19
N PRO A 214 18.86 -21.44 -7.85
CA PRO A 214 18.51 -20.22 -7.09
C PRO A 214 19.40 -19.00 -7.44
N PHE A 215 20.69 -19.21 -7.63
CA PHE A 215 21.61 -18.14 -8.06
C PHE A 215 21.28 -17.63 -9.48
N LEU A 216 21.07 -18.54 -10.43
CA LEU A 216 20.69 -18.21 -11.80
C LEU A 216 19.36 -17.44 -11.84
N GLN A 217 18.40 -17.80 -10.99
CA GLN A 217 17.15 -17.07 -10.86
C GLN A 217 17.38 -15.63 -10.36
N SER A 218 18.16 -15.46 -9.29
CA SER A 218 18.50 -14.13 -8.74
C SER A 218 19.25 -13.29 -9.75
N LEU A 219 20.22 -13.89 -10.45
CA LEU A 219 20.98 -13.24 -11.51
C LEU A 219 20.07 -12.76 -12.64
N ARG A 220 19.16 -13.61 -13.11
CA ARG A 220 18.20 -13.26 -14.17
C ARG A 220 17.30 -12.11 -13.75
N GLN A 221 16.76 -12.15 -12.51
CA GLN A 221 15.93 -11.08 -11.97
C GLN A 221 16.71 -9.75 -11.90
N THR A 222 17.97 -9.79 -11.44
CA THR A 222 18.83 -8.60 -11.39
C THR A 222 19.09 -8.02 -12.77
N LEU A 223 19.39 -8.87 -13.77
CA LEU A 223 19.67 -8.42 -15.13
C LEU A 223 18.45 -7.76 -15.82
N GLN A 224 17.24 -8.09 -15.40
CA GLN A 224 15.99 -7.50 -15.91
C GLN A 224 15.67 -6.14 -15.28
N LYS A 225 16.27 -5.81 -14.12
CA LYS A 225 16.06 -4.53 -13.45
C LYS A 225 16.70 -3.38 -14.23
N GLN A 226 16.16 -2.18 -14.06
CA GLN A 226 16.74 -0.94 -14.60
C GLN A 226 18.14 -0.70 -14.03
N ASP A 227 18.98 0.04 -14.78
CA ASP A 227 20.37 0.29 -14.37
C ASP A 227 20.47 1.03 -13.04
N CYS A 228 19.54 1.93 -12.73
CA CYS A 228 19.49 2.63 -11.43
C CYS A 228 19.31 1.64 -10.27
N TYR A 229 18.39 0.67 -10.37
CA TYR A 229 18.23 -0.36 -9.33
C TYR A 229 19.49 -1.22 -9.17
N VAL A 230 20.11 -1.65 -10.28
CA VAL A 230 21.31 -2.48 -10.19
C VAL A 230 22.48 -1.69 -9.60
N GLY A 231 22.59 -0.41 -9.92
CA GLY A 231 23.62 0.46 -9.37
C GLY A 231 23.50 0.61 -7.88
N HIS A 232 22.32 0.96 -7.40
CA HIS A 232 22.08 1.23 -5.98
C HIS A 232 21.93 -0.06 -5.15
N ASP A 233 21.27 -1.12 -5.64
CA ASP A 233 21.11 -2.37 -4.89
C ASP A 233 22.39 -3.23 -4.84
N HIS A 234 23.27 -3.15 -5.86
CA HIS A 234 24.36 -4.10 -6.00
C HIS A 234 25.77 -3.48 -6.11
N LEU A 235 25.90 -2.18 -6.37
CA LEU A 235 27.22 -1.54 -6.53
C LEU A 235 27.44 -0.35 -5.58
N GLU A 236 26.50 -0.09 -4.66
CA GLU A 236 26.74 0.87 -3.57
C GLU A 236 27.89 0.41 -2.68
N PRO A 237 28.77 1.32 -2.21
CA PRO A 237 29.91 0.95 -1.38
C PRO A 237 29.53 0.28 -0.07
N VAL A 238 28.40 0.68 0.52
CA VAL A 238 27.89 0.15 1.78
C VAL A 238 26.61 -0.63 1.55
N ASN A 239 26.56 -1.87 2.02
CA ASN A 239 25.35 -2.66 2.18
C ASN A 239 25.53 -3.59 3.37
N THR A 240 24.77 -3.39 4.42
CA THR A 240 24.91 -4.11 5.69
C THR A 240 23.58 -4.74 6.12
N PRO A 241 23.17 -5.83 5.46
CA PRO A 241 22.01 -6.61 5.88
C PRO A 241 22.22 -7.17 7.29
N VAL A 242 21.14 -7.27 8.05
CA VAL A 242 21.17 -7.80 9.43
C VAL A 242 20.12 -8.89 9.60
N TYR A 243 20.28 -9.79 10.57
CA TYR A 243 19.18 -10.64 11.00
C TYR A 243 18.14 -9.80 11.77
N PHE A 244 16.88 -10.21 11.72
CA PHE A 244 15.79 -9.52 12.43
C PHE A 244 16.11 -9.29 13.91
N HIS A 245 16.54 -10.32 14.64
CA HIS A 245 16.91 -10.18 16.06
C HIS A 245 18.01 -9.14 16.30
N GLN A 246 19.03 -9.07 15.41
CA GLN A 246 20.10 -8.07 15.53
C GLN A 246 19.58 -6.64 15.35
N CYS A 247 18.64 -6.46 14.43
CA CYS A 247 17.96 -5.17 14.28
C CYS A 247 17.15 -4.83 15.55
N MET A 248 16.41 -5.79 16.11
CA MET A 248 15.61 -5.59 17.32
C MET A 248 16.49 -5.22 18.52
N ASP A 249 17.64 -5.89 18.70
CA ASP A 249 18.61 -5.55 19.74
C ASP A 249 19.12 -4.12 19.59
N HIS A 250 19.53 -3.73 18.38
CA HIS A 250 20.01 -2.38 18.10
C HIS A 250 18.94 -1.29 18.34
N MET A 251 17.69 -1.56 17.95
CA MET A 251 16.58 -0.65 18.23
C MET A 251 16.29 -0.51 19.72
N ALA A 252 16.33 -1.63 20.46
CA ALA A 252 16.11 -1.64 21.92
C ALA A 252 17.20 -0.88 22.67
N GLU A 253 18.47 -0.98 22.25
CA GLU A 253 19.60 -0.21 22.78
C GLU A 253 19.40 1.29 22.64
N HIS A 254 18.77 1.75 21.53
CA HIS A 254 18.45 3.15 21.29
C HIS A 254 17.09 3.59 21.86
N GLY A 255 16.43 2.73 22.66
CA GLY A 255 15.22 3.07 23.40
C GLY A 255 13.94 3.06 22.55
N PHE A 256 13.88 2.17 21.58
CA PHE A 256 12.68 1.88 20.78
C PHE A 256 12.05 0.54 21.17
N THR A 257 10.76 0.42 20.96
CA THR A 257 9.97 -0.80 21.07
C THR A 257 9.42 -1.15 19.68
N TYR A 258 9.61 -2.39 19.26
CA TYR A 258 9.05 -2.93 18.04
C TYR A 258 7.53 -3.10 18.16
N LEU A 259 6.80 -2.77 17.13
CA LEU A 259 5.34 -2.92 17.01
C LEU A 259 4.97 -4.14 16.19
N CYS A 260 5.26 -4.08 14.90
CA CYS A 260 5.05 -5.15 13.92
C CYS A 260 5.84 -4.85 12.65
N ASP A 261 5.87 -5.80 11.72
CA ASP A 261 6.24 -5.55 10.33
C ASP A 261 5.02 -5.03 9.55
N CYS A 262 5.22 -4.25 8.49
CA CYS A 262 4.15 -3.84 7.58
C CYS A 262 3.54 -5.02 6.83
N ASP A 263 4.30 -6.09 6.62
CA ASP A 263 3.80 -7.40 6.27
C ASP A 263 3.35 -8.11 7.56
N LEU A 264 2.10 -7.93 7.96
CA LEU A 264 1.57 -8.51 9.20
C LEU A 264 1.71 -10.03 9.25
N ASN A 265 1.77 -10.69 8.10
CA ASN A 265 2.04 -12.12 8.00
C ASN A 265 3.41 -12.53 8.55
N LEU A 266 4.39 -11.62 8.61
CA LEU A 266 5.67 -11.86 9.28
C LEU A 266 5.56 -11.78 10.80
N SER A 267 4.64 -10.94 11.31
CA SER A 267 4.48 -10.69 12.75
C SER A 267 3.42 -11.56 13.42
N PHE A 268 2.40 -11.97 12.67
CA PHE A 268 1.24 -12.69 13.20
C PHE A 268 0.83 -13.91 12.36
N PRO A 269 1.77 -14.73 11.82
CA PRO A 269 1.43 -15.83 10.92
C PRO A 269 0.68 -16.95 11.64
N ASP A 270 0.76 -17.00 12.95
CA ASP A 270 0.19 -18.02 13.82
C ASP A 270 -1.26 -17.74 14.25
N VAL A 271 -1.83 -16.60 13.85
CA VAL A 271 -3.22 -16.25 14.23
C VAL A 271 -4.24 -17.21 13.61
N TYR A 272 -4.04 -17.57 12.36
CA TYR A 272 -4.96 -18.42 11.58
C TYR A 272 -4.44 -19.84 11.32
N ASP A 273 -3.19 -20.17 11.69
CA ASP A 273 -2.59 -21.49 11.53
C ASP A 273 -2.24 -22.10 12.90
N GLU A 274 -3.11 -22.99 13.40
CA GLU A 274 -2.93 -23.66 14.69
C GLU A 274 -1.68 -24.56 14.71
N THR A 275 -1.36 -25.21 13.60
CA THR A 275 -0.17 -26.07 13.50
C THR A 275 1.09 -25.23 13.59
N LEU A 276 1.16 -24.13 12.83
CA LEU A 276 2.28 -23.19 12.85
C LEU A 276 2.43 -22.57 14.25
N ARG A 277 1.32 -22.12 14.86
CA ARG A 277 1.32 -21.56 16.21
C ARG A 277 1.92 -22.53 17.24
N THR A 278 1.44 -23.79 17.24
CA THR A 278 1.93 -24.81 18.15
C THR A 278 3.43 -25.06 17.97
N LYS A 279 3.90 -25.18 16.73
CA LYS A 279 5.31 -25.42 16.43
C LYS A 279 6.20 -24.23 16.78
N LEU A 280 5.79 -23.01 16.50
CA LEU A 280 6.54 -21.81 16.88
C LEU A 280 6.59 -21.62 18.40
N GLN A 281 5.52 -22.00 19.11
CA GLN A 281 5.52 -22.01 20.58
C GLN A 281 6.45 -23.07 21.17
N GLU A 282 6.57 -24.24 20.55
CA GLU A 282 7.56 -25.26 20.94
C GLU A 282 9.00 -24.75 20.76
N LEU A 283 9.28 -24.03 19.66
CA LEU A 283 10.62 -23.50 19.35
C LEU A 283 11.03 -22.31 20.22
N ALA A 284 10.09 -21.40 20.52
CA ALA A 284 10.32 -20.19 21.31
C ALA A 284 9.11 -19.88 22.21
N PRO A 285 8.95 -20.59 23.37
CA PRO A 285 7.73 -20.53 24.18
C PRO A 285 7.41 -19.14 24.73
N HIS A 286 8.42 -18.33 25.04
CA HIS A 286 8.28 -17.04 25.74
C HIS A 286 8.87 -15.85 24.98
N ASP A 287 9.28 -16.06 23.73
CA ASP A 287 9.95 -15.03 22.93
C ASP A 287 9.26 -14.84 21.57
N PRO A 288 8.32 -13.86 21.47
CA PRO A 288 7.66 -13.54 20.22
C PRO A 288 8.62 -13.08 19.12
N LEU A 289 9.70 -12.37 19.46
CA LEU A 289 10.69 -11.90 18.47
C LEU A 289 11.52 -13.07 17.92
N ALA A 290 11.87 -14.04 18.78
CA ALA A 290 12.52 -15.25 18.29
C ALA A 290 11.61 -16.06 17.34
N ARG A 291 10.28 -16.08 17.57
CA ARG A 291 9.34 -16.71 16.61
C ARG A 291 9.37 -16.00 15.26
N GLU A 292 9.36 -14.68 15.23
CA GLU A 292 9.47 -13.93 13.98
C GLU A 292 10.82 -14.18 13.27
N GLN A 293 11.93 -14.34 14.02
CA GLN A 293 13.20 -14.75 13.42
C GLN A 293 13.12 -16.16 12.81
N TYR A 294 12.39 -17.12 13.42
CA TYR A 294 12.17 -18.43 12.82
C TYR A 294 11.30 -18.34 11.55
N ILE A 295 10.32 -17.44 11.50
CA ILE A 295 9.56 -17.16 10.29
C ILE A 295 10.47 -16.64 9.18
N ASP A 296 11.41 -15.75 9.47
CA ASP A 296 12.39 -15.29 8.48
C ASP A 296 13.24 -16.44 7.91
N PHE A 297 13.65 -17.39 8.75
CA PHE A 297 14.37 -18.57 8.28
C PHE A 297 13.48 -19.46 7.40
N MET A 298 12.21 -19.63 7.77
CA MET A 298 11.25 -20.46 7.05
C MET A 298 10.89 -19.87 5.68
N LEU A 299 10.63 -18.55 5.63
CA LEU A 299 10.22 -17.85 4.41
C LEU A 299 11.41 -17.34 3.58
N ASN A 300 12.63 -17.44 4.10
CA ASN A 300 13.83 -16.87 3.48
C ASN A 300 13.66 -15.37 3.23
N THR A 301 13.18 -14.62 4.23
CA THR A 301 12.89 -13.19 4.15
C THR A 301 14.15 -12.39 3.83
N ALA A 302 14.06 -11.52 2.81
CA ALA A 302 15.19 -10.71 2.35
C ALA A 302 15.06 -9.21 2.67
N PHE A 303 13.86 -8.76 3.01
CA PHE A 303 13.56 -7.36 3.26
C PHE A 303 12.47 -7.23 4.31
N ARG A 304 12.68 -6.35 5.28
CA ARG A 304 11.73 -6.05 6.35
C ARG A 304 11.34 -4.58 6.33
N LYS A 305 10.11 -4.32 6.76
CA LYS A 305 9.48 -2.99 6.84
C LYS A 305 8.87 -2.87 8.23
N SER A 306 9.66 -2.50 9.20
CA SER A 306 9.31 -2.61 10.61
C SER A 306 8.88 -1.28 11.21
N LEU A 307 7.89 -1.34 12.11
CA LEU A 307 7.34 -0.23 12.85
C LEU A 307 7.85 -0.25 14.29
N PHE A 308 8.20 0.94 14.78
CA PHE A 308 8.70 1.14 16.12
C PHE A 308 8.05 2.36 16.78
N THR A 309 8.10 2.40 18.09
CA THR A 309 7.74 3.57 18.91
C THR A 309 8.70 3.69 20.08
N HIS A 310 8.53 4.71 20.92
CA HIS A 310 9.35 4.88 22.12
C HIS A 310 9.21 3.69 23.08
N LYS A 311 10.33 3.37 23.76
CA LYS A 311 10.36 2.34 24.82
C LYS A 311 9.36 2.67 25.92
N GLY A 312 8.59 1.67 26.32
CA GLY A 312 7.57 1.79 27.36
C GLY A 312 6.14 1.73 26.82
N ALA A 313 5.95 1.86 25.52
CA ALA A 313 4.65 1.54 24.90
C ALA A 313 4.35 0.04 25.02
N THR A 314 3.08 -0.28 25.20
CA THR A 314 2.59 -1.65 25.33
C THR A 314 1.61 -1.97 24.19
N PRO A 315 2.10 -2.24 22.98
CA PRO A 315 1.24 -2.58 21.86
C PRO A 315 0.49 -3.89 22.16
N LYS A 316 -0.76 -3.97 21.75
CA LYS A 316 -1.53 -5.21 21.78
C LYS A 316 -1.07 -6.09 20.61
N ARG A 317 -0.78 -7.34 20.89
CA ARG A 317 -0.56 -8.31 19.81
C ARG A 317 -1.89 -8.86 19.31
N ILE A 318 -2.01 -9.06 18.01
CA ILE A 318 -3.11 -9.81 17.43
C ILE A 318 -2.85 -11.29 17.72
N THR A 319 -3.86 -11.97 18.25
CA THR A 319 -3.82 -13.40 18.59
C THR A 319 -5.08 -14.07 18.06
N GLU A 320 -5.12 -15.40 18.10
CA GLU A 320 -6.32 -16.16 17.75
C GLU A 320 -7.57 -15.75 18.57
N THR A 321 -7.37 -15.31 19.81
CA THR A 321 -8.47 -14.83 20.65
C THR A 321 -8.93 -13.42 20.33
N SER A 322 -8.13 -12.64 19.61
CA SER A 322 -8.52 -11.28 19.17
C SER A 322 -9.75 -11.32 18.27
N VAL A 323 -9.88 -12.36 17.44
CA VAL A 323 -11.00 -12.52 16.50
C VAL A 323 -12.35 -12.56 17.20
N THR A 324 -12.40 -13.17 18.41
CA THR A 324 -13.62 -13.31 19.22
C THR A 324 -13.75 -12.25 20.31
N ASP A 325 -12.76 -11.38 20.50
CA ASP A 325 -12.78 -10.31 21.49
C ASP A 325 -13.63 -9.13 21.02
N ALA A 326 -14.73 -8.87 21.74
CA ALA A 326 -15.66 -7.79 21.37
C ALA A 326 -15.03 -6.38 21.42
N GLY A 327 -13.96 -6.19 22.22
CA GLY A 327 -13.22 -4.93 22.26
C GLY A 327 -12.36 -4.74 21.01
N PHE A 328 -11.72 -5.81 20.54
CA PHE A 328 -10.98 -5.80 19.30
C PHE A 328 -11.92 -5.61 18.09
N GLN A 329 -13.03 -6.35 18.03
CA GLN A 329 -14.03 -6.22 16.96
C GLN A 329 -14.54 -4.77 16.84
N ARG A 330 -14.93 -4.14 17.97
CA ARG A 330 -15.31 -2.71 17.98
C ARG A 330 -14.18 -1.78 17.54
N SER A 331 -12.92 -2.12 17.81
CA SER A 331 -11.80 -1.30 17.35
C SER A 331 -11.64 -1.32 15.84
N LEU A 332 -12.20 -2.32 15.14
CA LEU A 332 -12.18 -2.41 13.68
C LEU A 332 -13.14 -1.42 13.01
N GLU A 333 -14.17 -0.93 13.71
CA GLU A 333 -15.12 0.07 13.19
C GLU A 333 -14.49 1.44 12.87
N GLN A 334 -13.27 1.69 13.35
CA GLN A 334 -12.53 2.92 13.04
C GLN A 334 -11.84 2.89 11.66
N PHE A 335 -11.91 1.78 10.90
CA PHE A 335 -11.18 1.64 9.65
C PHE A 335 -12.10 1.60 8.43
N LEU A 336 -11.62 2.16 7.35
CA LEU A 336 -12.02 1.84 6.00
C LEU A 336 -11.18 0.64 5.54
N PHE A 337 -11.83 -0.38 5.07
CA PHE A 337 -11.23 -1.58 4.52
C PHE A 337 -11.22 -1.50 2.99
N THR A 338 -10.12 -1.91 2.39
CA THR A 338 -10.01 -1.99 0.93
C THR A 338 -9.58 -3.39 0.53
N LEU A 339 -10.40 -4.09 -0.24
CA LEU A 339 -10.06 -5.38 -0.82
C LEU A 339 -8.93 -5.20 -1.84
N ARG A 340 -7.86 -5.98 -1.66
CA ARG A 340 -6.71 -6.07 -2.56
C ARG A 340 -6.71 -7.38 -3.36
N ILE A 341 -7.74 -8.18 -3.16
CA ILE A 341 -7.92 -9.47 -3.83
C ILE A 341 -8.65 -9.20 -5.15
N PRO A 342 -8.10 -9.64 -6.30
CA PRO A 342 -8.80 -9.53 -7.57
C PRO A 342 -10.16 -10.23 -7.51
N SER A 343 -11.17 -9.65 -8.17
CA SER A 343 -12.55 -10.13 -8.13
C SER A 343 -12.70 -11.60 -8.58
N GLU A 344 -11.86 -12.04 -9.52
CA GLU A 344 -11.81 -13.43 -9.99
C GLU A 344 -11.29 -14.43 -8.95
N HIS A 345 -10.64 -13.96 -7.90
CA HIS A 345 -10.11 -14.81 -6.80
C HIS A 345 -10.98 -14.76 -5.54
N LEU A 346 -12.04 -13.95 -5.52
CA LEU A 346 -12.95 -13.86 -4.36
C LEU A 346 -13.76 -15.15 -4.17
N GLU A 347 -14.23 -15.76 -5.25
CA GLU A 347 -15.11 -16.94 -5.19
C GLU A 347 -14.49 -18.11 -4.41
N PRO A 348 -13.26 -18.58 -4.71
CA PRO A 348 -12.65 -19.66 -3.94
C PRO A 348 -12.44 -19.34 -2.44
N ILE A 349 -12.15 -18.08 -2.13
CA ILE A 349 -11.91 -17.62 -0.76
C ILE A 349 -13.23 -17.62 0.03
N PHE A 350 -14.30 -17.11 -0.55
CA PHE A 350 -15.62 -17.13 0.08
C PHE A 350 -16.26 -18.51 0.11
N GLU A 351 -15.94 -19.40 -0.84
CA GLU A 351 -16.35 -20.80 -0.77
C GLU A 351 -15.75 -21.54 0.44
N ASP A 352 -14.51 -21.28 0.77
CA ASP A 352 -13.87 -21.84 1.96
C ASP A 352 -14.49 -21.28 3.25
N LEU A 353 -14.79 -20.00 3.28
CA LEU A 353 -15.53 -19.35 4.35
C LEU A 353 -16.93 -19.95 4.50
N ALA A 354 -17.62 -20.17 3.38
CA ALA A 354 -18.99 -20.72 3.32
C ALA A 354 -19.11 -22.13 3.84
N LYS A 355 -18.08 -22.98 3.72
CA LYS A 355 -18.09 -24.34 4.27
C LYS A 355 -18.32 -24.39 5.78
N GLY A 356 -17.99 -23.32 6.47
CA GLY A 356 -18.20 -23.17 7.91
C GLY A 356 -19.44 -22.33 8.28
N MET A 357 -20.06 -21.63 7.32
CA MET A 357 -21.22 -20.78 7.60
C MET A 357 -22.53 -21.57 7.54
N PRO A 358 -23.43 -21.36 8.52
CA PRO A 358 -24.81 -21.87 8.41
C PRO A 358 -25.54 -21.18 7.25
N ASP A 359 -26.54 -21.84 6.67
CA ASP A 359 -27.40 -21.28 5.63
C ASP A 359 -28.14 -20.04 6.17
N CYS A 360 -27.62 -18.87 5.90
CA CYS A 360 -28.23 -17.60 6.30
C CYS A 360 -28.20 -16.62 5.11
N ALA A 361 -29.31 -15.92 4.89
CA ALA A 361 -29.37 -14.83 3.94
C ALA A 361 -28.87 -13.55 4.58
N LEU A 362 -28.07 -12.75 3.84
CA LEU A 362 -27.81 -11.37 4.24
C LEU A 362 -29.10 -10.56 4.02
N ASP A 363 -29.57 -9.89 5.10
CA ASP A 363 -30.70 -8.98 4.98
C ASP A 363 -30.21 -7.68 4.32
N THR A 364 -30.48 -7.54 3.03
CA THR A 364 -30.17 -6.31 2.29
C THR A 364 -31.35 -5.35 2.46
N ASN A 365 -31.32 -4.50 3.47
CA ASN A 365 -32.27 -3.38 3.60
C ASN A 365 -31.93 -2.30 2.57
N SER A 366 -32.39 -2.48 1.34
CA SER A 366 -32.32 -1.47 0.27
C SER A 366 -33.52 -0.51 0.33
N ASP A 367 -33.66 0.26 1.39
CA ASP A 367 -34.77 1.22 1.52
C ASP A 367 -34.46 2.63 0.96
N HIS A 368 -33.55 2.78 0.00
CA HIS A 368 -33.33 4.07 -0.65
C HIS A 368 -33.04 4.04 -2.15
N VAL A 369 -33.62 3.10 -2.92
CA VAL A 369 -33.77 3.31 -4.36
C VAL A 369 -35.19 2.88 -4.77
N GLN A 370 -36.10 3.84 -4.81
CA GLN A 370 -37.32 3.68 -5.61
C GLN A 370 -36.94 3.62 -7.09
N THR A 371 -36.66 2.44 -7.59
CA THR A 371 -36.75 2.19 -9.01
C THR A 371 -38.22 2.00 -9.34
N ALA A 372 -38.75 2.93 -10.11
CA ALA A 372 -40.09 2.87 -10.64
C ALA A 372 -40.35 1.54 -11.37
N ASP A 373 -41.38 0.84 -10.92
CA ASP A 373 -41.98 -0.32 -11.60
C ASP A 373 -42.19 -0.05 -13.07
N ILE A 374 -41.56 -0.82 -13.93
CA ILE A 374 -42.04 -1.03 -15.28
C ILE A 374 -42.02 -2.53 -15.60
N ASN A 375 -43.26 -3.05 -15.76
CA ASN A 375 -43.64 -4.27 -16.43
C ASN A 375 -43.94 -5.54 -15.65
N ASN A 376 -45.11 -5.50 -15.11
CA ASN A 376 -45.97 -6.68 -15.04
C ASN A 376 -46.60 -6.93 -16.42
N THR A 377 -46.28 -8.03 -17.08
CA THR A 377 -47.26 -8.87 -17.86
C THR A 377 -46.53 -10.05 -18.50
N ALA A 378 -46.74 -11.23 -17.98
CA ALA A 378 -47.19 -12.39 -18.76
C ALA A 378 -47.36 -13.63 -17.87
N LYS A 379 -48.61 -14.01 -17.69
CA LYS A 379 -49.04 -15.32 -17.17
C LYS A 379 -48.69 -16.42 -18.16
N SER A 380 -48.26 -17.61 -17.68
CA SER A 380 -49.15 -18.80 -17.78
C SER A 380 -48.46 -20.06 -17.27
N SER A 381 -49.11 -20.66 -16.33
CA SER A 381 -49.29 -22.10 -16.02
C SER A 381 -48.66 -23.13 -16.98
N ASN A 382 -47.92 -24.11 -16.40
CA ASN A 382 -48.43 -25.50 -16.45
C ASN A 382 -47.56 -26.44 -15.55
N THR A 383 -48.32 -27.20 -14.80
CA THR A 383 -47.93 -28.39 -14.05
C THR A 383 -47.54 -29.54 -14.98
N SER A 384 -46.48 -30.29 -14.63
CA SER A 384 -46.52 -31.76 -14.66
C SER A 384 -45.30 -32.38 -13.96
N ASN A 385 -45.60 -33.30 -13.06
CA ASN A 385 -44.68 -34.27 -12.47
C ASN A 385 -43.98 -35.10 -13.56
N ASP A 386 -42.69 -35.38 -13.36
CA ASP A 386 -42.25 -36.79 -13.43
C ASP A 386 -40.91 -37.01 -12.73
N THR A 387 -40.87 -38.10 -12.01
CA THR A 387 -39.79 -38.70 -11.28
C THR A 387 -38.81 -39.42 -12.20
N SER A 388 -37.50 -39.17 -12.05
CA SER A 388 -36.51 -40.26 -12.16
C SER A 388 -35.17 -39.83 -11.59
N ALA A 389 -34.60 -40.70 -10.79
CA ALA A 389 -33.35 -40.57 -10.07
C ALA A 389 -32.13 -40.73 -10.99
N ASP A 390 -31.05 -40.24 -10.43
CA ASP A 390 -29.67 -40.66 -10.65
C ASP A 390 -28.83 -39.78 -11.59
N SER A 391 -28.04 -38.93 -10.94
CA SER A 391 -26.59 -38.84 -11.20
C SER A 391 -25.94 -37.88 -10.20
N THR A 392 -25.05 -38.41 -9.42
CA THR A 392 -24.14 -37.71 -8.50
C THR A 392 -23.33 -36.65 -9.26
N SER A 393 -23.77 -35.39 -9.19
CA SER A 393 -22.92 -34.24 -9.40
C SER A 393 -22.66 -33.63 -8.02
N ASN A 394 -21.42 -33.71 -7.54
CA ASN A 394 -20.94 -32.93 -6.43
C ASN A 394 -20.95 -31.44 -6.84
N THR A 395 -22.10 -30.82 -6.83
CA THR A 395 -22.21 -29.36 -6.77
C THR A 395 -22.07 -29.02 -5.29
N THR A 396 -20.93 -28.49 -4.92
CA THR A 396 -20.72 -27.78 -3.66
C THR A 396 -21.76 -26.66 -3.61
N HIS A 397 -22.75 -26.78 -2.74
CA HIS A 397 -23.67 -25.69 -2.44
C HIS A 397 -22.89 -24.64 -1.64
N THR A 398 -22.48 -23.56 -2.31
CA THR A 398 -22.05 -22.32 -1.64
C THR A 398 -23.22 -21.84 -0.76
N SER A 399 -22.93 -21.46 0.50
CA SER A 399 -24.00 -20.95 1.37
C SER A 399 -24.55 -19.63 0.77
N SER A 400 -25.83 -19.35 0.97
CA SER A 400 -26.48 -18.16 0.42
C SER A 400 -25.80 -16.85 0.88
N ALA A 401 -25.21 -16.84 2.09
CA ALA A 401 -24.48 -15.70 2.64
C ALA A 401 -23.14 -15.42 1.94
N ALA A 402 -22.39 -16.49 1.60
CA ALA A 402 -21.14 -16.33 0.86
C ALA A 402 -21.38 -15.82 -0.55
N THR A 403 -22.39 -16.37 -1.24
CA THR A 403 -22.79 -15.90 -2.57
C THR A 403 -23.20 -14.42 -2.51
N ALA A 404 -23.99 -14.01 -1.51
CA ALA A 404 -24.41 -12.63 -1.34
C ALA A 404 -23.23 -11.67 -1.07
N LEU A 405 -22.24 -12.08 -0.28
CA LEU A 405 -21.01 -11.30 -0.05
C LEU A 405 -20.17 -11.17 -1.33
N ILE A 406 -20.02 -12.25 -2.09
CA ILE A 406 -19.31 -12.23 -3.38
C ILE A 406 -19.98 -11.26 -4.35
N GLU A 407 -21.30 -11.39 -4.53
CA GLU A 407 -22.09 -10.51 -5.39
C GLU A 407 -21.99 -9.05 -4.94
N LEU A 408 -22.06 -8.81 -3.62
CA LEU A 408 -21.92 -7.48 -3.05
C LEU A 408 -20.57 -6.86 -3.44
N PHE A 409 -19.45 -7.53 -3.16
CA PHE A 409 -18.11 -6.98 -3.47
C PHE A 409 -17.83 -6.87 -4.98
N GLN A 410 -18.42 -7.73 -5.80
CA GLN A 410 -18.33 -7.61 -7.26
C GLN A 410 -19.10 -6.40 -7.81
N GLN A 411 -20.24 -6.04 -7.17
CA GLN A 411 -21.11 -4.95 -7.61
C GLN A 411 -20.70 -3.60 -7.01
N GLU A 412 -20.28 -3.58 -5.73
CA GLU A 412 -20.12 -2.37 -4.93
C GLU A 412 -18.70 -1.78 -4.95
N GLY A 413 -17.73 -2.51 -5.48
CA GLY A 413 -16.33 -2.12 -5.46
C GLY A 413 -15.60 -2.56 -4.18
N PRO A 414 -14.30 -2.20 -4.04
CA PRO A 414 -13.42 -2.80 -3.06
C PRO A 414 -13.51 -2.18 -1.65
N HIS A 415 -14.24 -1.07 -1.46
CA HIS A 415 -14.23 -0.32 -0.21
C HIS A 415 -15.45 -0.61 0.65
N PHE A 416 -15.23 -0.79 1.95
CA PHE A 416 -16.29 -0.92 2.95
C PHE A 416 -15.78 -0.52 4.35
N TYR A 417 -16.71 -0.26 5.27
CA TYR A 417 -16.41 -0.13 6.69
C TYR A 417 -17.45 -0.86 7.55
N LEU A 418 -17.17 -1.02 8.83
CA LEU A 418 -18.08 -1.67 9.79
C LEU A 418 -18.78 -0.63 10.65
N LYS A 419 -20.05 -0.88 10.96
CA LYS A 419 -20.84 -0.08 11.87
C LYS A 419 -21.87 -0.97 12.54
N ASP A 420 -21.84 -1.08 13.86
CA ASP A 420 -22.81 -1.87 14.66
C ASP A 420 -23.01 -3.30 14.11
N ASN A 421 -21.93 -4.00 13.74
CA ASN A 421 -21.92 -5.32 13.08
C ASN A 421 -22.58 -5.36 11.68
N ALA A 422 -22.82 -4.22 11.06
CA ALA A 422 -23.18 -4.15 9.64
C ALA A 422 -21.96 -3.80 8.79
N LEU A 423 -21.98 -4.30 7.57
CA LEU A 423 -21.05 -3.94 6.51
C LEU A 423 -21.64 -2.79 5.73
N VAL A 424 -20.93 -1.67 5.65
CA VAL A 424 -21.38 -0.47 4.96
C VAL A 424 -20.56 -0.32 3.67
N THR A 425 -21.27 -0.34 2.55
CA THR A 425 -20.72 -0.20 1.20
C THR A 425 -21.26 1.06 0.52
N TYR A 426 -20.99 1.20 -0.76
CA TYR A 426 -21.52 2.31 -1.57
C TYR A 426 -23.03 2.37 -1.67
N THR A 427 -23.72 1.22 -1.73
CA THR A 427 -25.19 1.18 -1.91
C THR A 427 -25.92 1.20 -0.59
N GLY A 428 -25.26 0.96 0.52
CA GLY A 428 -25.93 1.04 1.81
C GLY A 428 -25.31 0.19 2.92
N GLU A 429 -26.13 -0.05 3.91
CA GLU A 429 -25.80 -0.78 5.13
C GLU A 429 -26.38 -2.20 5.03
N HIS A 430 -25.51 -3.21 5.16
CA HIS A 430 -25.85 -4.63 5.02
C HIS A 430 -25.63 -5.33 6.35
N THR A 431 -26.70 -5.73 7.02
CA THR A 431 -26.60 -6.41 8.34
C THR A 431 -25.99 -7.80 8.17
N ILE A 432 -24.96 -8.10 8.95
CA ILE A 432 -24.39 -9.44 9.04
C ILE A 432 -25.15 -10.19 10.13
N PRO A 433 -25.78 -11.35 9.83
CA PRO A 433 -26.47 -12.14 10.83
C PRO A 433 -25.54 -12.56 11.98
N ASP A 434 -26.02 -12.48 13.24
CA ASP A 434 -25.20 -12.77 14.43
C ASP A 434 -24.47 -14.11 14.36
N MET A 435 -25.11 -15.12 13.78
CA MET A 435 -24.51 -16.46 13.61
C MET A 435 -23.35 -16.48 12.62
N CYS A 436 -23.25 -15.49 11.71
CA CYS A 436 -22.20 -15.38 10.71
C CYS A 436 -21.05 -14.48 11.16
N LEU A 437 -21.24 -13.63 12.18
CA LEU A 437 -20.26 -12.67 12.67
C LEU A 437 -18.90 -13.31 13.04
N PRO A 438 -18.84 -14.44 13.77
CA PRO A 438 -17.53 -15.03 14.13
C PRO A 438 -16.69 -15.38 12.92
N LEU A 439 -17.30 -15.97 11.88
CA LEU A 439 -16.61 -16.36 10.65
C LEU A 439 -16.24 -15.15 9.79
N PHE A 440 -17.11 -14.14 9.75
CA PHE A 440 -16.81 -12.88 9.07
C PHE A 440 -15.61 -12.16 9.70
N TYR A 441 -15.55 -12.06 11.04
CA TYR A 441 -14.39 -11.46 11.70
C TYR A 441 -13.12 -12.30 11.54
N GLN A 442 -13.24 -13.62 11.53
CA GLN A 442 -12.11 -14.50 11.22
C GLN A 442 -11.58 -14.21 9.81
N PHE A 443 -12.43 -14.20 8.81
CA PHE A 443 -12.09 -13.86 7.43
C PHE A 443 -11.42 -12.48 7.35
N LEU A 444 -12.02 -11.46 7.97
CA LEU A 444 -11.51 -10.09 7.94
C LEU A 444 -10.09 -10.01 8.52
N VAL A 445 -9.87 -10.56 9.71
CA VAL A 445 -8.56 -10.52 10.39
C VAL A 445 -7.53 -11.34 9.64
N GLU A 446 -7.89 -12.50 9.13
CA GLU A 446 -7.01 -13.35 8.34
C GLU A 446 -6.53 -12.62 7.08
N HIS A 447 -7.43 -12.00 6.33
CA HIS A 447 -7.07 -11.28 5.11
C HIS A 447 -6.38 -9.94 5.37
N ILE A 448 -6.60 -9.28 6.51
CA ILE A 448 -5.77 -8.16 6.94
C ILE A 448 -4.32 -8.62 7.15
N ILE A 449 -4.12 -9.74 7.85
CA ILE A 449 -2.79 -10.30 8.13
C ILE A 449 -2.11 -10.76 6.84
N GLN A 450 -2.83 -11.40 5.94
CA GLN A 450 -2.30 -11.89 4.66
C GLN A 450 -2.09 -10.77 3.60
N GLY A 451 -2.52 -9.54 3.88
CA GLY A 451 -2.41 -8.41 2.96
C GLY A 451 -3.47 -8.40 1.84
N GLY A 452 -4.49 -9.27 1.93
CA GLY A 452 -5.64 -9.29 1.02
C GLY A 452 -6.65 -8.16 1.31
N ILE A 453 -6.58 -7.55 2.48
CA ILE A 453 -7.38 -6.39 2.89
C ILE A 453 -6.44 -5.35 3.50
N SER A 454 -6.43 -4.16 2.94
CA SER A 454 -5.71 -3.01 3.51
C SER A 454 -6.63 -2.14 4.37
N LEU A 455 -6.02 -1.41 5.31
CA LEU A 455 -6.69 -0.55 6.27
C LEU A 455 -6.32 0.91 6.05
N SER A 456 -7.29 1.81 6.18
CA SER A 456 -7.05 3.23 6.44
C SER A 456 -7.98 3.71 7.56
N VAL A 457 -7.58 4.74 8.30
CA VAL A 457 -8.45 5.29 9.35
C VAL A 457 -9.65 5.97 8.71
N LEU A 458 -10.83 5.62 9.17
CA LEU A 458 -12.10 6.19 8.71
C LEU A 458 -12.44 7.41 9.58
N GLU A 459 -11.89 8.57 9.27
CA GLU A 459 -12.21 9.83 9.95
C GLU A 459 -13.67 10.27 9.66
N ALA A 460 -14.19 11.14 10.53
CA ALA A 460 -15.56 11.65 10.38
C ALA A 460 -15.81 12.30 9.03
N GLU A 461 -14.83 13.06 8.55
CA GLU A 461 -14.86 13.77 7.26
C GLU A 461 -14.29 12.95 6.09
N HIS A 462 -14.15 11.62 6.26
CA HIS A 462 -13.61 10.79 5.18
C HIS A 462 -14.54 10.83 3.96
N PRO A 463 -14.03 11.09 2.73
CA PRO A 463 -14.84 11.23 1.51
C PRO A 463 -15.82 10.08 1.29
N PHE A 464 -15.41 8.84 1.59
CA PHE A 464 -16.26 7.66 1.44
C PHE A 464 -17.56 7.75 2.25
N LYS A 465 -17.53 8.23 3.51
CA LYS A 465 -18.76 8.43 4.33
C LYS A 465 -19.73 9.40 3.70
N HIS A 466 -19.21 10.49 3.16
CA HIS A 466 -20.05 11.54 2.59
C HIS A 466 -20.64 11.17 1.22
N HIS A 467 -19.96 10.30 0.49
CA HIS A 467 -20.43 9.88 -0.83
C HIS A 467 -21.64 8.94 -0.76
N ILE A 468 -21.73 8.11 0.28
CA ILE A 468 -22.78 7.11 0.44
C ILE A 468 -24.08 7.71 0.97
N PHE A 469 -24.00 8.62 1.95
CA PHE A 469 -25.16 9.00 2.77
C PHE A 469 -25.77 10.36 2.45
N GLU A 470 -25.17 11.16 1.56
CA GLU A 470 -25.66 12.51 1.31
C GLU A 470 -25.58 12.85 -0.18
N GLU A 471 -26.66 13.41 -0.74
CA GLU A 471 -26.67 14.04 -2.08
C GLU A 471 -25.76 15.30 -2.10
N LYS A 472 -24.49 15.16 -1.68
CA LYS A 472 -23.53 16.24 -1.70
C LYS A 472 -22.89 16.37 -3.08
N LYS A 473 -22.49 17.58 -3.40
CA LYS A 473 -21.76 17.86 -4.63
C LYS A 473 -20.33 17.36 -4.50
N SER A 474 -20.01 16.29 -5.21
CA SER A 474 -18.65 15.80 -5.35
C SER A 474 -17.85 16.68 -6.31
N TYR A 475 -16.55 16.81 -6.04
CA TYR A 475 -15.63 17.52 -6.93
C TYR A 475 -14.21 16.97 -6.77
N ILE A 476 -13.37 17.23 -7.76
CA ILE A 476 -11.95 16.92 -7.72
C ILE A 476 -11.22 18.27 -7.61
N PRO A 477 -10.52 18.54 -6.49
CA PRO A 477 -9.76 19.80 -6.37
C PRO A 477 -8.81 20.02 -7.53
N GLU A 478 -8.79 21.26 -8.06
CA GLU A 478 -7.92 21.64 -9.19
C GLU A 478 -6.43 21.33 -8.91
N ARG A 479 -6.00 21.28 -7.64
CA ARG A 479 -4.61 20.95 -7.25
C ARG A 479 -4.14 19.57 -7.70
N TYR A 480 -5.05 18.62 -7.96
CA TYR A 480 -4.69 17.28 -8.43
C TYR A 480 -4.44 17.23 -9.94
N ILE A 481 -5.01 18.13 -10.71
CA ILE A 481 -4.87 18.15 -12.18
C ILE A 481 -3.39 18.35 -12.59
N PRO A 482 -2.65 19.37 -12.10
CA PRO A 482 -1.25 19.52 -12.42
C PRO A 482 -0.40 18.31 -12.02
N PHE A 483 -0.73 17.66 -10.91
CA PHE A 483 -0.02 16.47 -10.45
C PHE A 483 -0.13 15.30 -11.43
N VAL A 484 -1.32 15.11 -11.98
CA VAL A 484 -1.56 14.07 -12.98
C VAL A 484 -0.93 14.43 -14.34
N GLU A 485 -0.97 15.71 -14.73
CA GLU A 485 -0.38 16.19 -15.99
C GLU A 485 1.15 16.08 -16.04
N ILE A 486 1.85 16.11 -14.90
CA ILE A 486 3.30 15.91 -14.82
C ILE A 486 3.70 14.43 -14.71
N MET A 487 2.73 13.51 -14.76
CA MET A 487 3.03 12.07 -14.78
C MET A 487 3.94 11.69 -15.94
N PRO A 488 4.81 10.69 -15.75
CA PRO A 488 5.69 10.24 -16.81
C PRO A 488 4.87 9.72 -17.99
N GLN A 489 5.01 10.38 -19.13
CA GLN A 489 4.61 9.81 -20.42
C GLN A 489 5.60 8.73 -20.82
N GLU A 490 5.15 7.67 -21.51
CA GLU A 490 6.02 6.62 -22.03
C GLU A 490 7.25 7.22 -22.75
N GLY A 491 8.45 6.87 -22.30
CA GLY A 491 9.72 7.29 -22.90
C GLY A 491 10.39 8.52 -22.26
N VAL A 492 9.80 9.16 -21.24
CA VAL A 492 10.44 10.25 -20.49
C VAL A 492 11.09 9.66 -19.23
N ASN A 493 12.34 10.04 -18.94
CA ASN A 493 13.02 9.73 -17.69
C ASN A 493 12.36 10.53 -16.55
N ALA A 494 11.26 10.03 -15.99
CA ALA A 494 10.66 10.61 -14.82
C ALA A 494 11.35 10.09 -13.57
N TYR A 495 11.70 11.01 -12.69
CA TYR A 495 12.30 10.67 -11.40
C TYR A 495 11.24 10.51 -10.30
N ILE A 496 10.04 11.08 -10.48
CA ILE A 496 8.97 11.08 -9.49
C ILE A 496 7.73 10.44 -10.11
N TYR A 497 7.17 9.48 -9.37
CA TYR A 497 5.91 8.81 -9.72
C TYR A 497 4.80 9.29 -8.79
N PRO A 498 3.58 9.51 -9.30
CA PRO A 498 2.45 9.91 -8.47
C PRO A 498 1.90 8.75 -7.66
N GLY A 499 1.31 9.07 -6.52
CA GLY A 499 0.53 8.14 -5.70
C GLY A 499 -0.90 8.62 -5.49
N ASN A 500 -1.78 7.70 -5.15
CA ASN A 500 -3.15 7.98 -4.75
C ASN A 500 -3.22 8.42 -3.26
N ARG A 501 -4.43 8.66 -2.73
CA ARG A 501 -4.66 9.02 -1.32
C ARG A 501 -4.08 7.99 -0.33
N TYR A 502 -4.00 6.73 -0.73
CA TYR A 502 -3.47 5.62 0.06
C TYR A 502 -1.97 5.40 -0.17
N ASN A 503 -1.35 6.33 -0.91
CA ASN A 503 0.06 6.29 -1.32
C ASN A 503 0.43 5.07 -2.17
N ASP A 504 -0.55 4.45 -2.85
CA ASP A 504 -0.29 3.46 -3.90
C ASP A 504 0.21 4.17 -5.15
N PRO A 505 1.24 3.66 -5.85
CA PRO A 505 1.65 4.19 -7.13
C PRO A 505 0.51 4.11 -8.15
N ILE A 506 0.25 5.21 -8.86
CA ILE A 506 -0.74 5.24 -9.94
C ILE A 506 -0.03 4.87 -11.24
N SER A 507 -0.40 3.72 -11.84
CA SER A 507 0.24 3.18 -13.03
C SER A 507 -0.67 3.10 -14.26
N ASP A 508 -1.99 3.15 -14.06
CA ASP A 508 -3.01 2.89 -15.08
C ASP A 508 -3.93 4.09 -15.37
N PHE A 509 -3.48 5.29 -14.99
CA PHE A 509 -4.18 6.53 -15.28
C PHE A 509 -4.04 6.90 -16.75
N ASN A 510 -5.14 7.27 -17.40
CA ASN A 510 -5.18 7.56 -18.83
C ASN A 510 -5.78 8.94 -19.16
N GLU A 511 -5.85 9.29 -20.45
CA GLU A 511 -6.36 10.59 -20.91
C GLU A 511 -7.86 10.77 -20.61
N GLU A 512 -8.65 9.68 -20.63
CA GLU A 512 -10.08 9.69 -20.30
C GLU A 512 -10.30 10.02 -18.81
N ASP A 513 -9.47 9.47 -17.93
CA ASP A 513 -9.44 9.82 -16.50
C ASP A 513 -9.18 11.31 -16.29
N LEU A 514 -8.21 11.88 -17.00
CA LEU A 514 -7.85 13.30 -16.91
C LEU A 514 -9.00 14.21 -17.37
N GLU A 515 -9.64 13.87 -18.49
CA GLU A 515 -10.80 14.64 -18.99
C GLU A 515 -11.97 14.57 -18.02
N PHE A 516 -12.22 13.40 -17.43
CA PHE A 516 -13.25 13.27 -16.41
C PHE A 516 -12.95 14.07 -15.14
N MET A 517 -11.68 14.11 -14.69
CA MET A 517 -11.25 14.99 -13.59
C MET A 517 -11.55 16.45 -13.87
N LYS A 518 -11.30 16.92 -15.08
CA LYS A 518 -11.58 18.29 -15.50
C LYS A 518 -13.08 18.63 -15.44
N LEU A 519 -13.94 17.67 -15.79
CA LEU A 519 -15.41 17.83 -15.68
C LEU A 519 -15.86 18.00 -14.21
N LEU A 520 -15.15 17.38 -13.27
CA LEU A 520 -15.43 17.44 -11.84
C LEU A 520 -14.65 18.54 -11.09
N SER A 521 -13.92 19.41 -11.78
CA SER A 521 -13.07 20.43 -11.13
C SER A 521 -13.83 21.42 -10.23
N LYS A 522 -15.14 21.47 -10.32
CA LYS A 522 -16.04 22.27 -9.47
C LYS A 522 -17.12 21.40 -8.86
N PRO A 523 -17.59 21.70 -7.63
CA PRO A 523 -18.69 21.01 -7.00
C PRO A 523 -19.91 20.97 -7.92
N THR A 524 -20.35 19.79 -8.32
CA THR A 524 -21.40 19.59 -9.31
C THR A 524 -22.25 18.37 -8.96
N THR A 525 -23.49 18.31 -9.49
CA THR A 525 -24.38 17.18 -9.24
C THR A 525 -24.11 16.05 -10.23
N LYS A 526 -24.47 14.80 -9.86
CA LYS A 526 -24.44 13.62 -10.76
C LYS A 526 -25.09 13.92 -12.11
N HIS A 527 -26.27 14.52 -12.09
CA HIS A 527 -27.03 14.83 -13.31
C HIS A 527 -26.33 15.84 -14.21
N ASP A 528 -25.70 16.86 -13.61
CA ASP A 528 -24.97 17.88 -14.39
C ASP A 528 -23.72 17.29 -15.04
N VAL A 529 -23.01 16.39 -14.33
CA VAL A 529 -21.86 15.67 -14.91
C VAL A 529 -22.31 14.78 -16.07
N MET A 530 -23.38 14.01 -15.87
CA MET A 530 -23.93 13.16 -16.93
C MET A 530 -24.37 13.94 -18.16
N CYS A 531 -24.94 15.15 -18.00
CA CYS A 531 -25.24 16.04 -19.11
C CYS A 531 -23.98 16.50 -19.86
N LYS A 532 -22.89 16.81 -19.15
CA LYS A 532 -21.60 17.16 -19.77
C LYS A 532 -20.98 15.97 -20.51
N ILE A 533 -21.09 14.77 -19.97
CA ILE A 533 -20.65 13.55 -20.67
C ILE A 533 -21.46 13.37 -21.97
N TYR A 534 -22.78 13.57 -21.93
CA TYR A 534 -23.61 13.51 -23.12
C TYR A 534 -23.18 14.55 -24.17
N GLU A 535 -22.94 15.79 -23.75
CA GLU A 535 -22.48 16.88 -24.62
C GLU A 535 -21.10 16.55 -25.25
N ALA A 536 -20.16 16.01 -24.47
CA ALA A 536 -18.86 15.58 -24.98
C ALA A 536 -18.99 14.45 -26.03
N MET A 537 -19.96 13.55 -25.86
CA MET A 537 -20.20 12.43 -26.80
C MET A 537 -20.99 12.78 -28.04
N THR A 538 -21.77 13.86 -28.04
CA THR A 538 -22.74 14.17 -29.09
C THR A 538 -22.62 15.55 -29.70
N GLU A 539 -21.83 16.43 -29.06
CA GLU A 539 -21.72 17.88 -29.37
C GLU A 539 -23.06 18.63 -29.18
N GLU A 540 -24.06 18.02 -28.50
CA GLU A 540 -25.38 18.57 -28.26
C GLU A 540 -25.62 18.74 -26.76
N SER A 541 -26.07 19.91 -26.32
CA SER A 541 -26.46 20.13 -24.92
C SER A 541 -27.83 19.50 -24.61
N ILE A 542 -27.95 18.91 -23.42
CA ILE A 542 -29.16 18.26 -22.97
C ILE A 542 -29.52 18.66 -21.53
N SER A 543 -30.82 18.76 -21.22
CA SER A 543 -31.24 18.92 -19.83
C SER A 543 -31.27 17.59 -19.08
N PRO A 544 -31.16 17.59 -17.73
CA PRO A 544 -31.20 16.36 -16.92
C PRO A 544 -32.48 15.52 -17.20
N LEU A 545 -33.63 16.16 -17.32
CA LEU A 545 -34.91 15.46 -17.59
C LEU A 545 -34.92 14.84 -18.99
N ALA A 546 -34.41 15.54 -19.99
CA ALA A 546 -34.33 15.04 -21.36
C ALA A 546 -33.29 13.90 -21.46
N LEU A 547 -32.19 13.98 -20.72
CA LEU A 547 -31.20 12.91 -20.65
C LEU A 547 -31.77 11.63 -20.07
N GLN A 548 -32.59 11.69 -19.00
CA GLN A 548 -33.26 10.52 -18.42
C GLN A 548 -34.17 9.80 -19.40
N GLN A 549 -34.73 10.53 -20.36
CA GLN A 549 -35.60 9.99 -21.42
C GLN A 549 -34.82 9.56 -22.67
N SER A 550 -33.52 9.81 -22.71
CA SER A 550 -32.65 9.48 -23.83
C SER A 550 -32.33 7.98 -23.86
N ASN A 551 -32.21 7.43 -25.08
CA ASN A 551 -31.69 6.08 -25.29
C ASN A 551 -30.23 5.87 -24.90
N LYS A 552 -29.50 6.97 -24.58
CA LYS A 552 -28.11 6.94 -24.10
C LYS A 552 -27.98 6.97 -22.58
N TYR A 553 -29.10 7.17 -21.85
CA TYR A 553 -29.09 7.34 -20.40
C TYR A 553 -28.34 6.22 -19.66
N THR A 554 -28.72 4.97 -19.91
CA THR A 554 -28.13 3.79 -19.24
C THR A 554 -26.63 3.69 -19.49
N MET A 555 -26.18 3.95 -20.71
CA MET A 555 -24.75 3.90 -21.08
C MET A 555 -23.97 5.01 -20.36
N ILE A 556 -24.49 6.25 -20.35
CA ILE A 556 -23.86 7.38 -19.69
C ILE A 556 -23.84 7.20 -18.17
N LEU A 557 -24.90 6.63 -17.60
CA LEU A 557 -24.96 6.29 -16.18
C LEU A 557 -23.87 5.28 -15.82
N ALA A 558 -23.76 4.19 -16.58
CA ALA A 558 -22.73 3.17 -16.34
C ALA A 558 -21.31 3.75 -16.45
N PHE A 559 -21.05 4.57 -17.46
CA PHE A 559 -19.78 5.25 -17.62
C PHE A 559 -19.48 6.20 -16.45
N TYR A 560 -20.46 7.02 -16.04
CA TYR A 560 -20.32 7.91 -14.89
C TYR A 560 -19.97 7.11 -13.62
N GLU A 561 -20.68 6.03 -13.35
CA GLU A 561 -20.46 5.21 -12.14
C GLU A 561 -19.11 4.50 -12.15
N GLU A 562 -18.63 4.06 -13.30
CA GLU A 562 -17.29 3.52 -13.45
C GLU A 562 -16.22 4.58 -13.18
N MET A 563 -16.33 5.76 -13.79
CA MET A 563 -15.36 6.83 -13.62
C MET A 563 -15.35 7.38 -12.19
N ILE A 564 -16.48 7.50 -11.53
CA ILE A 564 -16.53 7.90 -10.11
C ILE A 564 -15.81 6.87 -9.25
N ARG A 565 -16.02 5.56 -9.47
CA ARG A 565 -15.30 4.50 -8.75
C ARG A 565 -13.78 4.56 -8.98
N ARG A 566 -13.34 4.86 -10.22
CA ARG A 566 -11.92 5.07 -10.53
C ARG A 566 -11.35 6.28 -9.80
N MET A 567 -12.04 7.42 -9.83
CA MET A 567 -11.59 8.64 -9.15
C MET A 567 -11.53 8.46 -7.63
N GLU A 568 -12.39 7.65 -7.09
CA GLU A 568 -12.38 7.31 -5.68
C GLU A 568 -11.26 6.32 -5.33
N TYR A 569 -11.03 5.31 -6.16
CA TYR A 569 -9.87 4.41 -6.04
C TYR A 569 -8.57 5.21 -6.05
N PHE A 570 -8.44 6.21 -6.90
CA PHE A 570 -7.31 7.13 -6.90
C PHE A 570 -7.34 8.13 -5.71
N GLY A 571 -8.44 8.23 -4.99
CA GLY A 571 -8.60 9.13 -3.85
C GLY A 571 -8.68 10.61 -4.21
N PHE A 572 -9.04 10.95 -5.45
CA PHE A 572 -9.15 12.33 -5.92
C PHE A 572 -10.47 13.01 -5.56
N LEU A 573 -11.51 12.25 -5.22
CA LEU A 573 -12.83 12.84 -4.89
C LEU A 573 -12.81 13.52 -3.53
N GLU A 574 -13.38 14.73 -3.48
CA GLU A 574 -13.70 15.47 -2.27
C GLU A 574 -15.17 15.90 -2.29
N VAL A 575 -15.73 16.11 -1.11
CA VAL A 575 -17.11 16.54 -0.93
C VAL A 575 -17.14 17.94 -0.32
N LYS A 576 -17.90 18.84 -0.92
CA LYS A 576 -18.11 20.16 -0.36
C LYS A 576 -19.36 20.18 0.50
N GLU A 577 -19.22 20.52 1.78
CA GLU A 577 -20.37 20.84 2.62
C GLU A 577 -21.18 21.97 1.98
N THR A 578 -22.47 21.73 1.76
CA THR A 578 -23.41 22.80 1.51
C THR A 578 -23.58 23.56 2.82
N GLN A 579 -22.92 24.72 2.96
CA GLN A 579 -23.36 25.68 3.97
C GLN A 579 -24.82 25.99 3.64
N PHE A 580 -25.73 25.53 4.48
CA PHE A 580 -27.11 26.02 4.46
C PHE A 580 -27.05 27.49 4.85
N SER A 581 -27.23 28.37 3.85
CA SER A 581 -27.44 29.80 4.03
C SER A 581 -28.86 30.05 4.54
#